data_a30ce56a70ca3e2a81265f0b24b021ef
#
_entry.id   a30ce56a70ca3e2a81265f0b24b021ef
#
_cell.length_a   1.000
_cell.length_b   1.000
_cell.length_c   1.000
_cell.angle_alpha   90.00
_cell.angle_beta   90.00
_cell.angle_gamma   90.00
#
_symmetry.space_group_name_H-M   'P 1'
#
loop_
_entity.id
_entity.type
_entity.pdbx_description
1 polymer ?
#
loop_
_entity_poly.entity_id
_entity_poly.type
_entity_poly.pdbx_seq_one_letter_code
_entity_poly.pdbx_strand_id
1 'polypeptide(L)'
;MEKQTAGRNGLGDLAPKFAELNDDVLFGEVWAREDKLSTRDRCMITVTALIANGITDNSLRYHIQNAKNHGVTKTEMVEIITHIAFYVGWPNAWAVFPMVREVYADEKAVASDSLFGLGAPNDAYAQYFVWQSYLK
;
A
#
# COMPACT_ATOMS: atom_id res chain seq x y z
N MET A 1 -3.77 -16.99 11.04
CA MET A 1 -3.19 -15.63 11.17
C MET A 1 -2.90 -15.37 12.64
N GLU A 2 -1.75 -14.80 12.95
CA GLU A 2 -1.43 -14.47 14.34
C GLU A 2 -2.45 -13.48 14.91
N LYS A 3 -2.71 -13.60 16.22
CA LYS A 3 -3.61 -12.71 16.92
C LYS A 3 -3.09 -11.27 16.89
N GLN A 4 -3.87 -10.34 16.37
CA GLN A 4 -3.50 -8.93 16.33
C GLN A 4 -3.68 -8.28 17.70
N THR A 5 -2.74 -7.43 18.04
CA THR A 5 -2.76 -6.62 19.26
C THR A 5 -2.45 -5.14 18.98
N ALA A 6 -2.31 -4.77 17.70
CA ALA A 6 -1.95 -3.43 17.29
C ALA A 6 -2.95 -2.37 17.77
N GLY A 7 -4.24 -2.69 17.76
CA GLY A 7 -5.27 -1.78 18.27
C GLY A 7 -5.10 -1.51 19.76
N ARG A 8 -4.94 -2.55 20.56
CA ARG A 8 -4.74 -2.42 21.99
C ARG A 8 -3.45 -1.71 22.34
N ASN A 9 -2.38 -2.00 21.62
CA ASN A 9 -1.07 -1.37 21.84
C ASN A 9 -1.09 0.12 21.50
N GLY A 10 -1.78 0.52 20.43
CA GLY A 10 -1.80 1.91 19.98
C GLY A 10 -2.89 2.77 20.59
N LEU A 11 -4.08 2.19 20.82
CA LEU A 11 -5.29 2.93 21.18
C LEU A 11 -6.04 2.39 22.39
N GLY A 12 -5.53 1.34 23.05
CA GLY A 12 -6.24 0.68 24.14
C GLY A 12 -6.51 1.60 25.34
N ASP A 13 -5.65 2.56 25.58
CA ASP A 13 -5.78 3.56 26.65
C ASP A 13 -6.79 4.66 26.31
N LEU A 14 -6.89 5.05 25.05
CA LEU A 14 -7.76 6.13 24.57
C LEU A 14 -9.11 5.63 24.10
N ALA A 15 -9.12 4.55 23.32
CA ALA A 15 -10.32 4.04 22.67
C ALA A 15 -10.39 2.51 22.78
N PRO A 16 -10.62 1.98 24.00
CA PRO A 16 -10.54 0.53 24.24
C PRO A 16 -11.53 -0.28 23.43
N LYS A 17 -12.74 0.23 23.22
CA LYS A 17 -13.73 -0.50 22.39
C LYS A 17 -13.33 -0.53 20.92
N PHE A 18 -12.81 0.56 20.39
CA PHE A 18 -12.29 0.58 19.02
C PHE A 18 -11.11 -0.38 18.86
N ALA A 19 -10.19 -0.39 19.82
CA ALA A 19 -9.05 -1.32 19.82
C ALA A 19 -9.50 -2.79 19.86
N GLU A 20 -10.48 -3.12 20.69
CA GLU A 20 -11.07 -4.45 20.75
C GLU A 20 -11.69 -4.85 19.40
N LEU A 21 -12.48 -3.98 18.80
CA LEU A 21 -13.09 -4.23 17.48
C LEU A 21 -12.05 -4.42 16.39
N ASN A 22 -10.99 -3.62 16.41
CA ASN A 22 -9.87 -3.77 15.47
C ASN A 22 -9.21 -5.14 15.60
N ASP A 23 -8.85 -5.52 16.81
CA ASP A 23 -8.05 -6.74 17.05
C ASP A 23 -8.91 -8.01 16.94
N ASP A 24 -10.08 -8.02 17.58
CA ASP A 24 -10.86 -9.23 17.75
C ASP A 24 -11.89 -9.45 16.64
N VAL A 25 -12.49 -8.38 16.10
CA VAL A 25 -13.52 -8.48 15.08
C VAL A 25 -12.94 -8.31 13.68
N LEU A 26 -12.27 -7.19 13.39
CA LEU A 26 -11.72 -6.94 12.06
C LEU A 26 -10.69 -8.02 11.71
N PHE A 27 -9.67 -8.17 12.49
CA PHE A 27 -8.61 -9.15 12.21
C PHE A 27 -8.95 -10.55 12.71
N GLY A 28 -9.57 -10.67 13.86
CA GLY A 28 -9.90 -11.98 14.48
C GLY A 28 -11.06 -12.70 13.82
N GLU A 29 -12.02 -12.00 13.24
CA GLU A 29 -13.20 -12.61 12.63
C GLU A 29 -13.27 -12.38 11.12
N VAL A 30 -13.05 -11.15 10.61
CA VAL A 30 -13.21 -10.84 9.19
C VAL A 30 -12.00 -11.30 8.40
N TRP A 31 -10.79 -10.84 8.76
CA TRP A 31 -9.56 -11.24 8.06
C TRP A 31 -9.24 -12.73 8.22
N ALA A 32 -9.68 -13.34 9.30
CA ALA A 32 -9.48 -14.76 9.58
C ALA A 32 -10.29 -15.70 8.68
N ARG A 33 -11.23 -15.17 7.86
CA ARG A 33 -12.06 -15.96 6.94
C ARG A 33 -11.30 -16.29 5.66
N GLU A 34 -10.14 -16.92 5.80
CA GLU A 34 -9.24 -17.24 4.69
C GLU A 34 -9.82 -18.25 3.70
N ASP A 35 -10.73 -19.09 4.15
CA ASP A 35 -11.48 -20.05 3.32
C ASP A 35 -12.46 -19.36 2.35
N LYS A 36 -12.86 -18.13 2.63
CA LYS A 36 -13.78 -17.36 1.79
C LYS A 36 -13.05 -16.40 0.85
N LEU A 37 -12.00 -15.76 1.35
CA LEU A 37 -11.14 -14.84 0.61
C LEU A 37 -9.76 -14.87 1.25
N SER A 38 -8.74 -15.09 0.45
CA SER A 38 -7.37 -15.22 0.95
C SER A 38 -6.88 -13.92 1.62
N THR A 39 -5.98 -14.05 2.57
CA THR A 39 -5.30 -12.88 3.18
C THR A 39 -4.58 -12.06 2.12
N ARG A 40 -3.96 -12.70 1.14
CA ARG A 40 -3.29 -12.03 0.02
C ARG A 40 -4.26 -11.11 -0.75
N ASP A 41 -5.43 -11.63 -1.11
CA ASP A 41 -6.43 -10.86 -1.84
C ASP A 41 -7.01 -9.73 -0.99
N ARG A 42 -7.23 -9.97 0.31
CA ARG A 42 -7.66 -8.92 1.25
C ARG A 42 -6.64 -7.79 1.33
N CYS A 43 -5.35 -8.10 1.32
CA CYS A 43 -4.29 -7.07 1.29
C CYS A 43 -4.39 -6.18 0.05
N MET A 44 -4.58 -6.78 -1.12
CA MET A 44 -4.73 -6.03 -2.38
C MET A 44 -5.97 -5.13 -2.38
N ILE A 45 -7.09 -5.66 -1.90
CA ILE A 45 -8.34 -4.91 -1.77
C ILE A 45 -8.17 -3.74 -0.81
N THR A 46 -7.53 -3.96 0.33
CA THR A 46 -7.33 -2.93 1.36
C THR A 46 -6.42 -1.81 0.85
N VAL A 47 -5.30 -2.16 0.21
CA VAL A 47 -4.41 -1.17 -0.40
C VAL A 47 -5.17 -0.32 -1.43
N THR A 48 -5.93 -0.96 -2.31
CA THR A 48 -6.75 -0.28 -3.32
C THR A 48 -7.76 0.68 -2.67
N ALA A 49 -8.46 0.22 -1.63
CA ALA A 49 -9.45 1.04 -0.92
C ALA A 49 -8.82 2.26 -0.26
N LEU A 50 -7.65 2.10 0.37
CA LEU A 50 -6.93 3.22 1.01
C LEU A 50 -6.49 4.26 -0.02
N ILE A 51 -5.91 3.82 -1.13
CA ILE A 51 -5.49 4.73 -2.20
C ILE A 51 -6.71 5.48 -2.77
N ALA A 52 -7.81 4.78 -3.00
CA ALA A 52 -9.04 5.38 -3.52
C ALA A 52 -9.62 6.44 -2.58
N ASN A 53 -9.43 6.29 -1.28
CA ASN A 53 -9.85 7.27 -0.27
C ASN A 53 -8.81 8.36 0.00
N GLY A 54 -7.71 8.39 -0.74
CA GLY A 54 -6.65 9.39 -0.56
C GLY A 54 -5.82 9.21 0.71
N ILE A 55 -5.86 8.03 1.32
CA ILE A 55 -5.09 7.71 2.53
C ILE A 55 -3.71 7.24 2.10
N THR A 56 -2.72 8.10 2.27
CA THR A 56 -1.34 7.87 1.83
C THR A 56 -0.32 7.99 2.98
N ASP A 57 -0.79 7.80 4.20
CA ASP A 57 0.02 7.87 5.42
C ASP A 57 0.58 6.48 5.84
N ASN A 58 1.00 6.39 7.10
CA ASN A 58 1.54 5.15 7.65
C ASN A 58 0.56 3.97 7.64
N SER A 59 -0.75 4.23 7.61
CA SER A 59 -1.76 3.16 7.46
C SER A 59 -1.59 2.45 6.14
N LEU A 60 -1.40 3.18 5.06
CA LEU A 60 -1.14 2.59 3.74
C LEU A 60 0.20 1.84 3.73
N ARG A 61 1.24 2.40 4.31
CA ARG A 61 2.56 1.73 4.43
C ARG A 61 2.43 0.37 5.11
N TYR A 62 1.71 0.32 6.23
CA TYR A 62 1.46 -0.93 6.94
C TYR A 62 0.80 -1.96 6.03
N HIS A 63 -0.23 -1.57 5.29
CA HIS A 63 -0.96 -2.50 4.42
C HIS A 63 -0.17 -2.92 3.18
N ILE A 64 0.68 -2.06 2.64
CA ILE A 64 1.61 -2.45 1.56
C ILE A 64 2.64 -3.46 2.08
N GLN A 65 3.20 -3.24 3.27
CA GLN A 65 4.11 -4.19 3.91
C GLN A 65 3.41 -5.52 4.19
N ASN A 66 2.18 -5.47 4.66
CA ASN A 66 1.37 -6.66 4.90
C ASN A 66 1.10 -7.43 3.60
N ALA A 67 0.81 -6.72 2.52
CA ALA A 67 0.65 -7.32 1.19
C ALA A 67 1.93 -8.04 0.74
N LYS A 68 3.08 -7.39 0.88
CA LYS A 68 4.38 -8.00 0.59
C LYS A 68 4.60 -9.27 1.41
N ASN A 69 4.32 -9.22 2.71
CA ASN A 69 4.48 -10.36 3.62
C ASN A 69 3.58 -11.55 3.25
N HIS A 70 2.49 -11.31 2.54
CA HIS A 70 1.53 -12.32 2.10
C HIS A 70 1.66 -12.66 0.60
N GLY A 71 2.80 -12.35 0.00
CA GLY A 71 3.14 -12.83 -1.34
C GLY A 71 2.73 -11.93 -2.49
N VAL A 72 2.26 -10.71 -2.24
CA VAL A 72 2.07 -9.72 -3.31
C VAL A 72 3.44 -9.20 -3.73
N THR A 73 3.82 -9.48 -4.96
CA THR A 73 5.14 -9.10 -5.48
C THR A 73 5.23 -7.62 -5.78
N LYS A 74 6.45 -7.12 -5.91
CA LYS A 74 6.70 -5.73 -6.36
C LYS A 74 6.04 -5.45 -7.70
N THR A 75 6.20 -6.35 -8.65
CA THR A 75 5.58 -6.23 -9.97
C THR A 75 4.05 -6.17 -9.89
N GLU A 76 3.45 -7.03 -9.07
CA GLU A 76 2.01 -7.02 -8.86
C GLU A 76 1.54 -5.72 -8.20
N MET A 77 2.27 -5.25 -7.18
CA MET A 77 1.91 -3.99 -6.51
C MET A 77 1.98 -2.80 -7.48
N VAL A 78 3.02 -2.71 -8.28
CA VAL A 78 3.15 -1.67 -9.32
C VAL A 78 2.01 -1.76 -10.33
N GLU A 79 1.65 -2.97 -10.75
CA GLU A 79 0.56 -3.18 -11.71
C GLU A 79 -0.81 -2.82 -11.13
N ILE A 80 -1.06 -3.13 -9.85
CA ILE A 80 -2.27 -2.70 -9.15
C ILE A 80 -2.39 -1.18 -9.18
N ILE A 81 -1.34 -0.47 -8.79
CA ILE A 81 -1.35 1.00 -8.73
C ILE A 81 -1.50 1.61 -10.12
N THR A 82 -0.83 1.06 -11.11
CA THR A 82 -0.94 1.48 -12.51
C THR A 82 -2.37 1.34 -13.01
N HIS A 83 -3.01 0.22 -12.74
CA HIS A 83 -4.39 -0.04 -13.12
C HIS A 83 -5.35 0.94 -12.43
N ILE A 84 -5.29 1.05 -11.12
CA ILE A 84 -6.23 1.88 -10.35
C ILE A 84 -6.02 3.36 -10.56
N ALA A 85 -4.87 3.81 -11.07
CA ALA A 85 -4.60 5.23 -11.32
C ALA A 85 -5.69 5.88 -12.19
N PHE A 86 -6.26 5.12 -13.12
CA PHE A 86 -7.35 5.58 -14.00
C PHE A 86 -8.70 5.70 -13.29
N TYR A 87 -8.85 5.12 -12.12
CA TYR A 87 -10.09 5.09 -11.33
C TYR A 87 -10.04 5.98 -10.09
N VAL A 88 -8.85 6.12 -9.49
CA VAL A 88 -8.68 6.84 -8.21
C VAL A 88 -8.09 8.24 -8.38
N GLY A 89 -7.63 8.57 -9.58
CA GLY A 89 -6.92 9.81 -9.86
C GLY A 89 -5.41 9.61 -9.90
N TRP A 90 -4.79 10.14 -10.95
CA TRP A 90 -3.37 9.98 -11.22
C TRP A 90 -2.47 10.49 -10.08
N PRO A 91 -2.74 11.67 -9.47
CA PRO A 91 -1.94 12.14 -8.34
C PRO A 91 -1.98 11.23 -7.11
N ASN A 92 -3.11 10.59 -6.82
CA ASN A 92 -3.21 9.62 -5.73
C ASN A 92 -2.29 8.41 -5.97
N ALA A 93 -2.22 7.93 -7.20
CA ALA A 93 -1.31 6.84 -7.56
C ALA A 93 0.16 7.28 -7.44
N TRP A 94 0.51 8.47 -7.94
CA TRP A 94 1.85 9.03 -7.81
C TRP A 94 2.33 9.06 -6.37
N ALA A 95 1.47 9.48 -5.45
CA ALA A 95 1.80 9.63 -4.04
C ALA A 95 2.21 8.30 -3.37
N VAL A 96 1.81 7.17 -3.91
CA VAL A 96 2.04 5.85 -3.34
C VAL A 96 3.40 5.25 -3.74
N PHE A 97 3.91 5.55 -4.92
CA PHE A 97 5.13 4.93 -5.44
C PHE A 97 6.37 5.08 -4.55
N PRO A 98 6.62 6.23 -3.89
CA PRO A 98 7.73 6.31 -2.93
C PRO A 98 7.66 5.26 -1.84
N MET A 99 6.47 5.04 -1.32
CA MET A 99 6.19 4.07 -0.27
C MET A 99 6.42 2.63 -0.77
N VAL A 100 5.99 2.33 -1.98
CA VAL A 100 6.26 1.03 -2.64
C VAL A 100 7.76 0.82 -2.80
N ARG A 101 8.47 1.83 -3.23
CA ARG A 101 9.93 1.78 -3.38
C ARG A 101 10.63 1.44 -2.06
N GLU A 102 10.19 2.05 -0.97
CA GLU A 102 10.75 1.77 0.35
C GLU A 102 10.42 0.35 0.85
N VAL A 103 9.17 -0.05 0.74
CA VAL A 103 8.71 -1.36 1.22
C VAL A 103 9.38 -2.51 0.47
N TYR A 104 9.58 -2.34 -0.84
CA TYR A 104 10.20 -3.36 -1.70
C TYR A 104 11.67 -3.09 -2.01
N ALA A 105 12.36 -2.30 -1.17
CA ALA A 105 13.74 -1.89 -1.41
C ALA A 105 14.74 -3.06 -1.42
N ASP A 106 14.42 -4.18 -0.77
CA ASP A 106 15.23 -5.40 -0.74
C ASP A 106 15.07 -6.26 -2.01
N GLU A 107 14.08 -5.97 -2.86
CA GLU A 107 13.90 -6.65 -4.13
C GLU A 107 14.71 -5.98 -5.23
N LYS A 108 15.38 -6.79 -6.07
CA LYS A 108 16.15 -6.27 -7.19
C LYS A 108 15.23 -5.60 -8.19
N ALA A 109 15.66 -4.44 -8.71
CA ALA A 109 14.95 -3.76 -9.78
C ALA A 109 14.81 -4.70 -10.99
N VAL A 110 13.59 -4.80 -11.52
CA VAL A 110 13.36 -5.56 -12.74
C VAL A 110 13.91 -4.75 -13.91
N ALA A 111 14.78 -5.34 -14.73
CA ALA A 111 15.47 -4.68 -15.84
C ALA A 111 14.54 -4.06 -16.90
N SER A 112 13.25 -4.42 -16.89
CA SER A 112 12.24 -3.90 -17.81
C SER A 112 11.67 -2.53 -17.42
N ASP A 113 12.00 -2.01 -16.23
CA ASP A 113 11.47 -0.73 -15.77
C ASP A 113 12.19 0.47 -16.37
N SER A 114 13.18 0.21 -17.23
CA SER A 114 13.81 1.26 -18.06
C SER A 114 12.98 1.61 -19.31
N LEU A 115 11.68 1.34 -19.30
CA LEU A 115 10.80 1.53 -20.46
C LEU A 115 10.78 2.96 -21.02
N PHE A 116 11.30 3.91 -20.27
CA PHE A 116 11.39 5.31 -20.70
C PHE A 116 12.81 5.86 -20.78
N GLY A 117 13.84 4.99 -20.70
CA GLY A 117 15.23 5.45 -20.74
C GLY A 117 15.57 6.45 -19.63
N LEU A 118 14.78 6.49 -18.60
CA LEU A 118 15.00 7.33 -17.43
C LEU A 118 16.07 6.66 -16.57
N GLY A 119 17.15 7.36 -16.35
CA GLY A 119 18.28 6.89 -15.56
C GLY A 119 17.88 6.48 -14.12
N ALA A 120 18.71 6.73 -13.17
CA ALA A 120 18.51 6.29 -11.78
C ALA A 120 17.13 6.65 -11.21
N PRO A 121 16.61 5.86 -10.25
CA PRO A 121 15.28 6.03 -9.65
C PRO A 121 14.95 7.43 -9.13
N ASN A 122 15.94 8.23 -8.81
CA ASN A 122 15.75 9.60 -8.34
C ASN A 122 15.33 10.58 -9.44
N ASP A 123 15.55 10.25 -10.70
CA ASP A 123 15.28 11.17 -11.82
C ASP A 123 13.79 11.30 -12.13
N ALA A 124 13.02 10.24 -11.88
CA ALA A 124 11.56 10.26 -12.06
C ALA A 124 10.89 11.26 -11.12
N TYR A 125 11.42 11.44 -9.91
CA TYR A 125 10.92 12.42 -8.95
C TYR A 125 11.24 13.84 -9.36
N ALA A 126 12.47 14.08 -9.80
CA ALA A 126 12.88 15.38 -10.29
C ALA A 126 12.03 15.82 -11.48
N GLN A 127 11.75 14.91 -12.40
CA GLN A 127 10.89 15.16 -13.55
C GLN A 127 9.43 15.44 -13.18
N TYR A 128 8.87 14.75 -12.18
CA TYR A 128 7.54 15.03 -11.68
C TYR A 128 7.43 16.45 -11.11
N PHE A 129 8.40 16.89 -10.33
CA PHE A 129 8.43 18.25 -9.79
C PHE A 129 8.62 19.30 -10.87
N VAL A 130 9.45 19.02 -11.88
CA VAL A 130 9.62 19.89 -13.04
C VAL A 130 8.29 20.01 -13.79
N TRP A 131 7.59 18.90 -14.04
CA TRP A 131 6.31 18.92 -14.72
C TRP A 131 5.24 19.70 -13.95
N GLN A 132 5.20 19.54 -12.63
CA GLN A 132 4.31 20.31 -11.76
C GLN A 132 4.58 21.82 -11.84
N SER A 133 5.82 22.23 -12.08
CA SER A 133 6.16 23.65 -12.21
C SER A 133 5.67 24.29 -13.51
N TYR A 134 5.42 23.49 -14.56
CA TYR A 134 4.85 23.96 -15.82
C TYR A 134 3.33 24.09 -15.79
N LEU A 135 2.65 23.51 -14.80
CA LEU A 135 1.20 23.57 -14.65
C LEU A 135 0.72 24.77 -13.81
N LYS A 136 1.63 25.57 -13.31
CA LYS A 136 1.36 26.84 -12.64
C LYS A 136 1.43 27.95 -13.66
#